data_8501986c69f1422bc9d464bf755db9b2
#
_entry.id   8501986c69f1422bc9d464bf755db9b2
#
_cell.length_a   1.000
_cell.length_b   1.000
_cell.length_c   1.000
_cell.angle_alpha   90.00
_cell.angle_beta   90.00
_cell.angle_gamma   90.00
#
_symmetry.space_group_name_H-M   'P 1'
#
loop_
_entity.id
_entity.type
_entity.pdbx_description
1 polymer ?
#
loop_
_entity_poly.entity_id
_entity_poly.type
_entity_poly.pdbx_seq_one_letter_code
_entity_poly.pdbx_strand_id
1 'polypeptide(L)'
;MSKARKQLPKSLTGIQGLDEITGGGLPKGRPTLVCGGAGCGKTLLGMEFLVRGATQFNEPGVFMAFEETAKDLSQNVASLGFDLKDLAERKKIVLDYVYVERSEIEESGEYDLEGLFIRLGSAIDSIGAKRVVLDTIETLFSGLPNQVILRAELRRLFRWLKDKGVTAIITGERGTETLTRQGLEEYVSDCVIVLDHRVSEQTSSRRLRVVKYRGSIHGTNEYPFLIDADGISVLPVTSLGLKHIASNERISSGV
;
A
#
# COMPACT_ATOMS: atom_id res chain seq x y z
N MET A 1 -36.51 11.87 -9.20
CA MET A 1 -35.58 11.80 -8.07
C MET A 1 -34.52 10.76 -8.37
N SER A 2 -33.30 11.17 -8.66
CA SER A 2 -32.17 10.25 -8.90
C SER A 2 -31.83 9.56 -7.57
N LYS A 3 -31.93 8.24 -7.49
CA LYS A 3 -31.45 7.48 -6.34
C LYS A 3 -29.96 7.77 -6.18
N ALA A 4 -29.56 8.36 -5.05
CA ALA A 4 -28.15 8.56 -4.74
C ALA A 4 -27.43 7.22 -4.89
N ARG A 5 -26.41 7.16 -5.77
CA ARG A 5 -25.62 5.95 -5.96
C ARG A 5 -24.89 5.64 -4.65
N LYS A 6 -25.11 4.45 -4.10
CA LYS A 6 -24.42 3.98 -2.90
C LYS A 6 -22.93 3.86 -3.23
N GLN A 7 -22.12 4.78 -2.73
CA GLN A 7 -20.67 4.74 -2.93
C GLN A 7 -20.02 3.74 -1.97
N LEU A 8 -18.94 3.11 -2.43
CA LEU A 8 -18.12 2.25 -1.58
C LEU A 8 -17.48 3.10 -0.48
N PRO A 9 -17.56 2.70 0.81
CA PRO A 9 -16.83 3.38 1.87
C PRO A 9 -15.32 3.38 1.60
N LYS A 10 -14.67 4.52 1.78
CA LYS A 10 -13.24 4.71 1.58
C LYS A 10 -12.55 5.19 2.84
N SER A 11 -11.29 4.87 2.98
CA SER A 11 -10.38 5.33 4.01
C SER A 11 -9.37 6.27 3.35
N LEU A 12 -9.37 7.53 3.73
CA LEU A 12 -8.38 8.50 3.27
C LEU A 12 -6.98 8.03 3.63
N THR A 13 -6.05 8.12 2.70
CA THR A 13 -4.65 7.77 2.94
C THR A 13 -3.91 8.91 3.64
N GLY A 14 -4.26 10.15 3.31
CA GLY A 14 -3.54 11.36 3.68
C GLY A 14 -2.27 11.57 2.85
N ILE A 15 -1.96 10.66 1.93
CA ILE A 15 -0.85 10.79 0.99
C ILE A 15 -1.25 11.77 -0.12
N GLN A 16 -0.44 12.78 -0.32
CA GLN A 16 -0.73 13.86 -1.27
C GLN A 16 -1.00 13.31 -2.69
N GLY A 17 -2.12 13.72 -3.29
CA GLY A 17 -2.55 13.32 -4.63
C GLY A 17 -3.08 11.89 -4.76
N LEU A 18 -2.75 10.97 -3.83
CA LEU A 18 -3.23 9.58 -3.89
C LEU A 18 -4.74 9.50 -3.67
N ASP A 19 -5.27 10.24 -2.70
CA ASP A 19 -6.70 10.27 -2.43
C ASP A 19 -7.49 10.87 -3.60
N GLU A 20 -6.90 11.81 -4.34
CA GLU A 20 -7.50 12.40 -5.54
C GLU A 20 -7.66 11.36 -6.65
N ILE A 21 -6.58 10.66 -7.02
CA ILE A 21 -6.61 9.65 -8.10
C ILE A 21 -7.43 8.40 -7.76
N THR A 22 -7.59 8.11 -6.46
CA THR A 22 -8.44 7.01 -5.97
C THR A 22 -9.89 7.45 -5.70
N GLY A 23 -10.18 8.75 -5.87
CA GLY A 23 -11.51 9.33 -5.63
C GLY A 23 -11.95 9.25 -4.16
N GLY A 24 -11.01 9.49 -3.23
CA GLY A 24 -11.28 9.57 -1.79
C GLY A 24 -10.62 8.50 -0.92
N GLY A 25 -9.54 7.86 -1.40
CA GLY A 25 -8.74 6.92 -0.61
C GLY A 25 -8.91 5.45 -0.97
N LEU A 26 -8.44 4.58 -0.10
CA LEU A 26 -8.47 3.13 -0.29
C LEU A 26 -9.82 2.51 0.15
N PRO A 27 -10.19 1.31 -0.35
CA PRO A 27 -11.44 0.66 0.04
C PRO A 27 -11.43 0.34 1.55
N LYS A 28 -12.33 0.97 2.30
CA LYS A 28 -12.39 0.84 3.77
C LYS A 28 -12.73 -0.58 4.19
N GLY A 29 -11.98 -1.11 5.16
CA GLY A 29 -12.17 -2.46 5.68
C GLY A 29 -11.81 -3.56 4.67
N ARG A 30 -10.95 -3.26 3.69
CA ARG A 30 -10.56 -4.22 2.65
C ARG A 30 -9.06 -4.13 2.35
N PRO A 31 -8.46 -5.22 1.87
CA PRO A 31 -7.05 -5.22 1.47
C PRO A 31 -6.83 -4.55 0.11
N THR A 32 -5.79 -3.72 0.07
CA THR A 32 -5.19 -3.14 -1.13
C THR A 32 -3.81 -3.76 -1.33
N LEU A 33 -3.53 -4.24 -2.53
CA LEU A 33 -2.21 -4.70 -2.93
C LEU A 33 -1.41 -3.53 -3.49
N VAL A 34 -0.18 -3.36 -3.01
CA VAL A 34 0.80 -2.42 -3.55
C VAL A 34 1.99 -3.22 -4.06
N CYS A 35 2.15 -3.31 -5.37
CA CYS A 35 3.24 -4.08 -5.98
C CYS A 35 4.22 -3.19 -6.75
N GLY A 36 5.46 -3.64 -6.82
CA GLY A 36 6.51 -2.92 -7.54
C GLY A 36 7.89 -3.55 -7.34
N GLY A 37 8.87 -3.11 -8.11
CA GLY A 37 10.26 -3.54 -7.99
C GLY A 37 10.93 -3.09 -6.70
N ALA A 38 12.17 -3.54 -6.46
CA ALA A 38 12.98 -3.07 -5.35
C ALA A 38 13.22 -1.55 -5.44
N GLY A 39 13.20 -0.87 -4.30
CA GLY A 39 13.46 0.58 -4.22
C GLY A 39 12.38 1.49 -4.82
N CYS A 40 11.23 0.98 -5.25
CA CYS A 40 10.15 1.81 -5.80
C CYS A 40 9.32 2.56 -4.73
N GLY A 41 9.47 2.25 -3.42
CA GLY A 41 8.81 2.97 -2.33
C GLY A 41 7.61 2.25 -1.70
N LYS A 42 7.46 0.92 -1.87
CA LYS A 42 6.35 0.12 -1.30
C LYS A 42 6.26 0.25 0.22
N THR A 43 7.35 -0.06 0.91
CA THR A 43 7.49 0.01 2.37
C THR A 43 7.17 1.41 2.88
N LEU A 44 7.70 2.43 2.21
CA LEU A 44 7.45 3.83 2.56
C LEU A 44 5.97 4.20 2.41
N LEU A 45 5.32 3.81 1.30
CA LEU A 45 3.90 4.07 1.08
C LEU A 45 3.04 3.42 2.18
N GLY A 46 3.35 2.18 2.56
CA GLY A 46 2.69 1.50 3.68
C GLY A 46 2.91 2.21 5.01
N MET A 47 4.14 2.63 5.30
CA MET A 47 4.47 3.33 6.53
C MET A 47 3.76 4.69 6.61
N GLU A 48 3.81 5.48 5.54
CA GLU A 48 3.15 6.77 5.48
C GLU A 48 1.63 6.64 5.64
N PHE A 49 1.02 5.62 5.03
CA PHE A 49 -0.40 5.32 5.23
C PHE A 49 -0.75 5.11 6.70
N LEU A 50 0.10 4.42 7.49
CA LEU A 50 -0.12 4.23 8.93
C LEU A 50 0.12 5.51 9.72
N VAL A 51 1.23 6.21 9.46
CA VAL A 51 1.59 7.44 10.18
C VAL A 51 0.51 8.51 9.99
N ARG A 52 0.09 8.75 8.75
CA ARG A 52 -0.98 9.71 8.47
C ARG A 52 -2.33 9.25 9.03
N GLY A 53 -2.61 7.95 9.00
CA GLY A 53 -3.75 7.36 9.68
C GLY A 53 -3.81 7.71 11.15
N ALA A 54 -2.72 7.49 11.85
CA ALA A 54 -2.59 7.74 13.28
C ALA A 54 -2.64 9.23 13.63
N THR A 55 -1.98 10.08 12.83
CA THR A 55 -1.81 11.52 13.13
C THR A 55 -2.97 12.38 12.62
N GLN A 56 -3.50 12.10 11.45
CA GLN A 56 -4.51 12.95 10.81
C GLN A 56 -5.94 12.45 11.00
N PHE A 57 -6.13 11.12 11.10
CA PHE A 57 -7.48 10.51 11.13
C PHE A 57 -7.81 9.81 12.44
N ASN A 58 -6.88 9.80 13.41
CA ASN A 58 -7.01 9.07 14.67
C ASN A 58 -7.33 7.57 14.45
N GLU A 59 -6.76 6.98 13.39
CA GLU A 59 -6.87 5.57 13.05
C GLU A 59 -5.55 4.86 13.39
N PRO A 60 -5.44 4.18 14.55
CA PRO A 60 -4.24 3.42 14.92
C PRO A 60 -3.96 2.31 13.92
N GLY A 61 -2.68 1.94 13.78
CA GLY A 61 -2.27 0.96 12.80
C GLY A 61 -1.20 -0.02 13.27
N VAL A 62 -1.16 -1.18 12.59
CA VAL A 62 -0.16 -2.22 12.78
C VAL A 62 0.66 -2.34 11.51
N PHE A 63 1.98 -2.26 11.64
CA PHE A 63 2.94 -2.63 10.60
C PHE A 63 3.56 -3.96 10.96
N MET A 64 3.33 -4.96 10.16
CA MET A 64 3.98 -6.26 10.31
C MET A 64 4.98 -6.46 9.19
N ALA A 65 6.26 -6.50 9.56
CA ALA A 65 7.39 -6.66 8.67
C ALA A 65 7.93 -8.09 8.71
N PHE A 66 8.40 -8.59 7.57
CA PHE A 66 8.98 -9.93 7.44
C PHE A 66 10.45 -9.90 6.99
N GLU A 67 10.95 -8.74 6.60
CA GLU A 67 12.32 -8.57 6.09
C GLU A 67 13.15 -7.60 6.92
N GLU A 68 12.54 -6.50 7.38
CA GLU A 68 13.23 -5.44 8.11
C GLU A 68 12.80 -5.38 9.56
N THR A 69 13.77 -5.14 10.49
CA THR A 69 13.45 -4.96 11.90
C THR A 69 12.75 -3.63 12.18
N ALA A 70 12.00 -3.56 13.28
CA ALA A 70 11.35 -2.33 13.73
C ALA A 70 12.34 -1.16 13.91
N LYS A 71 13.60 -1.47 14.30
CA LYS A 71 14.67 -0.48 14.43
C LYS A 71 15.10 0.08 13.08
N ASP A 72 15.29 -0.79 12.09
CA ASP A 72 15.71 -0.38 10.75
C ASP A 72 14.59 0.45 10.07
N LEU A 73 13.35 -0.01 10.16
CA LEU A 73 12.20 0.73 9.67
C LEU A 73 12.10 2.14 10.29
N SER A 74 12.31 2.25 11.62
CA SER A 74 12.27 3.55 12.30
C SER A 74 13.38 4.48 11.82
N GLN A 75 14.58 3.96 11.59
CA GLN A 75 15.70 4.75 11.06
C GLN A 75 15.46 5.20 9.62
N ASN A 76 14.93 4.31 8.79
CA ASN A 76 14.68 4.57 7.37
C ASN A 76 13.66 5.70 7.14
N VAL A 77 12.71 5.92 8.05
CA VAL A 77 11.67 6.95 7.89
C VAL A 77 11.86 8.18 8.77
N ALA A 78 12.87 8.18 9.65
CA ALA A 78 13.15 9.30 10.54
C ALA A 78 13.47 10.60 9.77
N SER A 79 14.16 10.49 8.63
CA SER A 79 14.48 11.63 7.74
C SER A 79 13.26 12.28 7.09
N LEU A 80 12.12 11.57 7.09
CA LEU A 80 10.83 12.06 6.58
C LEU A 80 9.95 12.66 7.68
N GLY A 81 10.52 12.90 8.87
CA GLY A 81 9.78 13.45 10.01
C GLY A 81 8.81 12.47 10.68
N PHE A 82 8.89 11.17 10.39
CA PHE A 82 8.01 10.17 10.98
C PHE A 82 8.63 9.62 12.28
N ASP A 83 8.16 10.13 13.42
CA ASP A 83 8.59 9.64 14.74
C ASP A 83 7.77 8.41 15.16
N LEU A 84 8.22 7.24 14.69
CA LEU A 84 7.55 5.97 14.99
C LEU A 84 7.66 5.60 16.46
N LYS A 85 8.69 6.08 17.17
CA LYS A 85 8.88 5.83 18.60
C LYS A 85 7.79 6.53 19.41
N ASP A 86 7.58 7.83 19.20
CA ASP A 86 6.49 8.58 19.85
C ASP A 86 5.12 7.93 19.54
N LEU A 87 4.89 7.58 18.29
CA LEU A 87 3.62 6.94 17.91
C LEU A 87 3.41 5.57 18.55
N ALA A 88 4.47 4.80 18.76
CA ALA A 88 4.39 3.51 19.48
C ALA A 88 4.14 3.71 20.99
N GLU A 89 4.85 4.64 21.64
CA GLU A 89 4.63 4.99 23.05
C GLU A 89 3.18 5.46 23.31
N ARG A 90 2.61 6.18 22.37
CA ARG A 90 1.21 6.65 22.40
C ARG A 90 0.19 5.59 21.98
N LYS A 91 0.60 4.36 21.72
CA LYS A 91 -0.24 3.25 21.24
C LYS A 91 -1.01 3.61 19.95
N LYS A 92 -0.39 4.38 19.07
CA LYS A 92 -0.95 4.75 17.77
C LYS A 92 -0.46 3.85 16.65
N ILE A 93 0.75 3.30 16.80
CA ILE A 93 1.33 2.34 15.85
C ILE A 93 1.97 1.20 16.65
N VAL A 94 1.79 -0.03 16.15
CA VAL A 94 2.57 -1.20 16.54
C VAL A 94 3.44 -1.59 15.37
N LEU A 95 4.75 -1.72 15.60
CA LEU A 95 5.70 -2.30 14.65
C LEU A 95 6.01 -3.70 15.13
N ASP A 96 5.66 -4.70 14.35
CA ASP A 96 5.89 -6.10 14.65
C ASP A 96 6.77 -6.73 13.57
N TYR A 97 7.88 -7.35 13.99
CA TYR A 97 8.77 -8.07 13.10
C TYR A 97 8.59 -9.57 13.29
N VAL A 98 8.26 -10.26 12.24
CA VAL A 98 8.08 -11.71 12.22
C VAL A 98 9.20 -12.33 11.40
N TYR A 99 10.12 -12.99 12.09
CA TYR A 99 11.13 -13.79 11.43
C TYR A 99 10.53 -15.14 11.00
N VAL A 100 10.60 -15.44 9.73
CA VAL A 100 10.11 -16.71 9.17
C VAL A 100 11.31 -17.58 8.83
N GLU A 101 11.59 -18.60 9.66
CA GLU A 101 12.63 -19.57 9.36
C GLU A 101 12.16 -20.57 8.31
N ARG A 102 12.92 -20.67 7.22
CA ARG A 102 12.62 -21.64 6.14
C ARG A 102 12.70 -23.08 6.61
N SER A 103 13.57 -23.38 7.57
CA SER A 103 13.74 -24.72 8.14
C SER A 103 12.50 -25.24 8.88
N GLU A 104 11.77 -24.36 9.57
CA GLU A 104 10.55 -24.73 10.28
C GLU A 104 9.40 -25.10 9.31
N ILE A 105 9.39 -24.51 8.12
CA ILE A 105 8.40 -24.77 7.08
C ILE A 105 8.66 -26.13 6.41
N GLU A 106 9.93 -26.49 6.21
CA GLU A 106 10.32 -27.75 5.57
C GLU A 106 10.12 -28.98 6.49
N GLU A 107 10.31 -28.82 7.81
CA GLU A 107 10.19 -29.91 8.76
C GLU A 107 8.73 -30.27 9.12
N SER A 108 7.83 -29.31 9.15
CA SER A 108 6.42 -29.55 9.52
C SER A 108 5.54 -30.03 8.39
N GLY A 109 5.91 -29.79 7.14
CA GLY A 109 5.14 -30.19 5.95
C GLY A 109 3.76 -29.53 5.81
N GLU A 110 3.31 -28.82 6.82
CA GLU A 110 2.07 -28.06 6.86
C GLU A 110 2.38 -26.59 7.15
N TYR A 111 2.34 -25.75 6.13
CA TYR A 111 2.39 -24.32 6.31
C TYR A 111 1.02 -23.80 6.77
N ASP A 112 0.95 -23.34 8.01
CA ASP A 112 -0.28 -22.77 8.55
C ASP A 112 -0.07 -21.31 8.95
N LEU A 113 -0.91 -20.42 8.42
CA LEU A 113 -0.96 -19.01 8.78
C LEU A 113 -1.63 -18.75 10.15
N GLU A 114 -2.04 -19.78 10.89
CA GLU A 114 -2.77 -19.60 12.15
C GLU A 114 -1.98 -18.78 13.17
N GLY A 115 -0.69 -19.09 13.33
CA GLY A 115 0.22 -18.33 14.21
C GLY A 115 0.31 -16.85 13.80
N LEU A 116 0.36 -16.58 12.50
CA LEU A 116 0.32 -15.21 11.98
C LEU A 116 -1.01 -14.52 12.32
N PHE A 117 -2.15 -15.19 12.15
CA PHE A 117 -3.47 -14.61 12.46
C PHE A 117 -3.62 -14.30 13.94
N ILE A 118 -3.17 -15.19 14.82
CA ILE A 118 -3.17 -14.98 16.27
C ILE A 118 -2.32 -13.76 16.63
N ARG A 119 -1.08 -13.68 16.12
CA ARG A 119 -0.15 -12.60 16.40
C ARG A 119 -0.66 -11.25 15.88
N LEU A 120 -1.06 -11.22 14.61
CA LEU A 120 -1.63 -10.03 13.99
C LEU A 120 -2.94 -9.60 14.66
N GLY A 121 -3.80 -10.56 15.02
CA GLY A 121 -5.04 -10.31 15.76
C GLY A 121 -4.76 -9.67 17.11
N SER A 122 -3.81 -10.21 17.89
CA SER A 122 -3.39 -9.65 19.16
C SER A 122 -2.85 -8.23 19.02
N ALA A 123 -2.02 -7.98 17.99
CA ALA A 123 -1.49 -6.64 17.72
C ALA A 123 -2.62 -5.65 17.38
N ILE A 124 -3.58 -6.03 16.51
CA ILE A 124 -4.74 -5.22 16.15
C ILE A 124 -5.57 -4.88 17.40
N ASP A 125 -5.89 -5.89 18.20
CA ASP A 125 -6.77 -5.74 19.36
C ASP A 125 -6.11 -4.92 20.48
N SER A 126 -4.77 -4.98 20.61
CA SER A 126 -4.00 -4.27 21.66
C SER A 126 -4.10 -2.74 21.58
N ILE A 127 -4.27 -2.20 20.39
CA ILE A 127 -4.36 -0.75 20.15
C ILE A 127 -5.67 -0.34 19.46
N GLY A 128 -6.57 -1.30 19.19
CA GLY A 128 -7.80 -1.05 18.43
C GLY A 128 -7.53 -0.60 17.00
N ALA A 129 -6.54 -1.21 16.34
CA ALA A 129 -6.07 -0.80 15.03
C ALA A 129 -7.18 -0.79 13.98
N LYS A 130 -7.14 0.22 13.12
CA LYS A 130 -8.04 0.40 11.96
C LYS A 130 -7.30 0.18 10.66
N ARG A 131 -5.96 0.28 10.69
CA ARG A 131 -5.08 0.12 9.53
C ARG A 131 -4.06 -0.96 9.78
N VAL A 132 -3.73 -1.70 8.73
CA VAL A 132 -2.72 -2.77 8.78
C VAL A 132 -1.82 -2.66 7.56
N VAL A 133 -0.53 -2.90 7.72
CA VAL A 133 0.43 -3.10 6.63
C VAL A 133 1.13 -4.43 6.83
N LEU A 134 1.22 -5.23 5.77
CA LEU A 134 2.01 -6.47 5.71
C LEU A 134 3.10 -6.29 4.65
N ASP A 135 4.38 -6.36 5.03
CA ASP A 135 5.53 -6.03 4.16
C ASP A 135 6.71 -7.02 4.34
N THR A 136 7.00 -7.87 3.38
CA THR A 136 6.38 -8.17 2.09
C THR A 136 5.75 -9.55 2.11
N ILE A 137 4.69 -9.73 1.32
CA ILE A 137 3.94 -11.00 1.32
C ILE A 137 4.74 -12.17 0.74
N GLU A 138 5.72 -11.90 -0.12
CA GLU A 138 6.57 -12.94 -0.73
C GLU A 138 7.34 -13.72 0.30
N THR A 139 7.80 -13.08 1.36
CA THR A 139 8.55 -13.74 2.43
C THR A 139 7.69 -14.76 3.16
N LEU A 140 6.41 -14.43 3.41
CA LEU A 140 5.46 -15.35 4.00
C LEU A 140 5.23 -16.61 3.16
N PHE A 141 5.28 -16.47 1.85
CA PHE A 141 4.90 -17.54 0.93
C PHE A 141 6.08 -18.17 0.20
N SER A 142 7.31 -17.76 0.52
CA SER A 142 8.53 -18.26 -0.14
C SER A 142 8.77 -19.77 0.05
N GLY A 143 8.18 -20.38 1.08
CA GLY A 143 8.28 -21.80 1.38
C GLY A 143 7.15 -22.67 0.81
N LEU A 144 6.13 -22.06 0.16
CA LEU A 144 5.01 -22.85 -0.38
C LEU A 144 5.32 -23.44 -1.75
N PRO A 145 5.40 -24.77 -1.87
CA PRO A 145 5.81 -25.43 -3.12
C PRO A 145 4.74 -25.43 -4.20
N ASN A 146 3.48 -25.12 -3.85
CA ASN A 146 2.33 -25.31 -4.72
C ASN A 146 1.49 -24.03 -4.85
N GLN A 147 1.30 -23.54 -6.08
CA GLN A 147 0.47 -22.36 -6.38
C GLN A 147 -1.01 -22.51 -5.93
N VAL A 148 -1.54 -23.75 -5.86
CA VAL A 148 -2.92 -23.97 -5.40
C VAL A 148 -3.05 -23.69 -3.90
N ILE A 149 -2.08 -24.14 -3.11
CA ILE A 149 -2.00 -23.89 -1.67
C ILE A 149 -1.80 -22.40 -1.44
N LEU A 150 -0.83 -21.78 -2.12
CA LEU A 150 -0.59 -20.34 -2.07
C LEU A 150 -1.87 -19.54 -2.32
N ARG A 151 -2.61 -19.89 -3.35
CA ARG A 151 -3.87 -19.21 -3.69
C ARG A 151 -4.95 -19.38 -2.60
N ALA A 152 -5.01 -20.56 -1.98
CA ALA A 152 -5.93 -20.82 -0.88
C ALA A 152 -5.59 -19.98 0.36
N GLU A 153 -4.31 -19.94 0.76
CA GLU A 153 -3.83 -19.18 1.92
C GLU A 153 -3.95 -17.67 1.70
N LEU A 154 -3.63 -17.16 0.51
CA LEU A 154 -3.89 -15.77 0.14
C LEU A 154 -5.37 -15.40 0.30
N ARG A 155 -6.28 -16.23 -0.17
CA ARG A 155 -7.73 -16.00 0.00
C ARG A 155 -8.14 -16.01 1.46
N ARG A 156 -7.55 -16.91 2.26
CA ARG A 156 -7.78 -17.01 3.71
C ARG A 156 -7.34 -15.73 4.41
N LEU A 157 -6.11 -15.26 4.15
CA LEU A 157 -5.56 -14.02 4.70
C LEU A 157 -6.42 -12.79 4.33
N PHE A 158 -6.76 -12.64 3.06
CA PHE A 158 -7.56 -11.50 2.59
C PHE A 158 -8.99 -11.51 3.17
N ARG A 159 -9.58 -12.69 3.34
CA ARG A 159 -10.87 -12.84 4.00
C ARG A 159 -10.78 -12.47 5.47
N TRP A 160 -9.78 -12.99 6.17
CA TRP A 160 -9.55 -12.71 7.57
C TRP A 160 -9.38 -11.21 7.84
N LEU A 161 -8.60 -10.50 7.03
CA LEU A 161 -8.45 -9.04 7.13
C LEU A 161 -9.79 -8.31 6.93
N LYS A 162 -10.62 -8.76 6.01
CA LYS A 162 -11.98 -8.21 5.81
C LYS A 162 -12.88 -8.47 7.02
N ASP A 163 -12.84 -9.65 7.58
CA ASP A 163 -13.66 -10.03 8.74
C ASP A 163 -13.24 -9.23 9.99
N LYS A 164 -11.95 -8.91 10.14
CA LYS A 164 -11.44 -7.96 11.15
C LYS A 164 -11.85 -6.51 10.88
N GLY A 165 -12.31 -6.19 9.69
CA GLY A 165 -12.79 -4.84 9.32
C GLY A 165 -11.69 -3.80 9.21
N VAL A 166 -10.42 -4.21 9.09
CA VAL A 166 -9.27 -3.30 8.95
C VAL A 166 -9.03 -2.92 7.49
N THR A 167 -8.62 -1.68 7.24
CA THR A 167 -8.13 -1.27 5.94
C THR A 167 -6.66 -1.66 5.83
N ALA A 168 -6.36 -2.57 4.92
CA ALA A 168 -5.02 -3.15 4.85
C ALA A 168 -4.29 -2.76 3.56
N ILE A 169 -2.98 -2.49 3.67
CA ILE A 169 -2.03 -2.48 2.56
C ILE A 169 -1.18 -3.75 2.69
N ILE A 170 -1.06 -4.46 1.59
CA ILE A 170 -0.19 -5.63 1.48
C ILE A 170 0.79 -5.30 0.37
N THR A 171 2.09 -5.32 0.67
CA THR A 171 3.10 -5.07 -0.35
C THR A 171 3.51 -6.37 -1.01
N GLY A 172 3.86 -6.29 -2.29
CA GLY A 172 4.30 -7.41 -3.08
C GLY A 172 5.37 -7.03 -4.10
N GLU A 173 6.26 -7.96 -4.42
CA GLU A 173 7.25 -7.77 -5.46
C GLU A 173 6.63 -7.94 -6.84
N ARG A 174 7.11 -7.14 -7.80
CA ARG A 174 6.73 -7.25 -9.19
C ARG A 174 7.32 -8.52 -9.82
N GLY A 175 6.50 -9.25 -10.59
CA GLY A 175 6.96 -10.34 -11.44
C GLY A 175 7.60 -9.82 -12.74
N THR A 176 8.25 -10.72 -13.49
CA THR A 176 8.90 -10.37 -14.76
C THR A 176 7.87 -10.04 -15.84
N GLU A 177 6.76 -10.79 -15.91
CA GLU A 177 5.68 -10.62 -16.90
C GLU A 177 4.30 -10.42 -16.24
N THR A 178 4.22 -10.53 -14.91
CA THR A 178 3.02 -10.39 -14.10
C THR A 178 3.12 -9.17 -13.19
N LEU A 179 1.99 -8.71 -12.65
CA LEU A 179 1.97 -7.57 -11.73
C LEU A 179 2.67 -7.90 -10.41
N THR A 180 2.55 -9.15 -9.95
CA THR A 180 3.20 -9.69 -8.76
C THR A 180 4.04 -10.90 -9.12
N ARG A 181 4.99 -11.26 -8.27
CA ARG A 181 5.93 -12.36 -8.52
C ARG A 181 5.22 -13.70 -8.72
N GLN A 182 4.13 -13.93 -7.99
CA GLN A 182 3.33 -15.16 -8.08
C GLN A 182 2.14 -15.05 -9.04
N GLY A 183 1.78 -13.84 -9.48
CA GLY A 183 0.68 -13.58 -10.42
C GLY A 183 -0.71 -13.92 -9.87
N LEU A 184 -0.87 -14.00 -8.55
CA LEU A 184 -2.10 -14.45 -7.91
C LEU A 184 -2.77 -13.39 -7.04
N GLU A 185 -1.97 -12.53 -6.43
CA GLU A 185 -2.38 -11.59 -5.41
C GLU A 185 -3.36 -10.55 -5.97
N GLU A 186 -3.15 -10.13 -7.21
CA GLU A 186 -4.05 -9.19 -7.88
C GLU A 186 -5.47 -9.74 -8.09
N TYR A 187 -5.65 -11.06 -8.13
CA TYR A 187 -6.98 -11.65 -8.30
C TYR A 187 -7.82 -11.61 -7.03
N VAL A 188 -7.20 -11.65 -5.87
CA VAL A 188 -7.89 -11.67 -4.57
C VAL A 188 -8.08 -10.27 -3.97
N SER A 189 -7.25 -9.30 -4.33
CA SER A 189 -7.32 -7.93 -3.84
C SER A 189 -8.51 -7.14 -4.40
N ASP A 190 -9.06 -6.23 -3.60
CA ASP A 190 -10.12 -5.31 -4.04
C ASP A 190 -9.57 -4.05 -4.73
N CYS A 191 -8.35 -3.65 -4.38
CA CYS A 191 -7.61 -2.57 -5.02
C CYS A 191 -6.18 -3.03 -5.30
N VAL A 192 -5.62 -2.64 -6.43
CA VAL A 192 -4.24 -2.93 -6.83
C VAL A 192 -3.58 -1.65 -7.33
N ILE A 193 -2.48 -1.29 -6.68
CA ILE A 193 -1.63 -0.15 -7.02
C ILE A 193 -0.26 -0.69 -7.44
N VAL A 194 0.24 -0.22 -8.56
CA VAL A 194 1.58 -0.54 -9.06
C VAL A 194 2.48 0.67 -8.90
N LEU A 195 3.62 0.46 -8.26
CA LEU A 195 4.72 1.42 -8.20
C LEU A 195 5.82 0.98 -9.16
N ASP A 196 6.33 1.92 -9.93
CA ASP A 196 7.37 1.69 -10.91
C ASP A 196 8.49 2.73 -10.76
N HIS A 197 9.73 2.30 -10.91
CA HIS A 197 10.91 3.14 -10.87
C HIS A 197 11.71 2.89 -12.15
N ARG A 198 11.71 3.88 -13.04
CA ARG A 198 12.36 3.79 -14.35
C ARG A 198 13.54 4.73 -14.41
N VAL A 199 14.61 4.23 -15.02
CA VAL A 199 15.75 5.05 -15.40
C VAL A 199 15.84 5.03 -16.93
N SER A 200 15.73 6.20 -17.54
CA SER A 200 15.86 6.39 -18.98
C SER A 200 16.72 7.62 -19.24
N GLU A 201 17.73 7.49 -20.09
CA GLU A 201 18.63 8.58 -20.47
C GLU A 201 19.16 9.38 -19.26
N GLN A 202 19.64 8.68 -18.24
CA GLN A 202 20.15 9.24 -16.98
C GLN A 202 19.08 9.95 -16.11
N THR A 203 17.82 9.93 -16.51
CA THR A 203 16.71 10.50 -15.73
C THR A 203 15.98 9.39 -15.00
N SER A 204 15.88 9.53 -13.68
CA SER A 204 15.13 8.63 -12.82
C SER A 204 13.71 9.18 -12.61
N SER A 205 12.70 8.34 -12.81
CA SER A 205 11.30 8.70 -12.60
C SER A 205 10.56 7.59 -11.85
N ARG A 206 9.77 7.99 -10.86
CA ARG A 206 8.85 7.09 -10.17
C ARG A 206 7.44 7.34 -10.66
N ARG A 207 6.68 6.26 -10.86
CA ARG A 207 5.30 6.31 -11.34
C ARG A 207 4.41 5.39 -10.53
N LEU A 208 3.17 5.82 -10.33
CA LEU A 208 2.12 5.07 -9.66
C LEU A 208 0.94 4.89 -10.61
N ARG A 209 0.35 3.70 -10.62
CA ARG A 209 -0.87 3.41 -11.38
C ARG A 209 -1.83 2.57 -10.54
N VAL A 210 -3.10 2.97 -10.53
CA VAL A 210 -4.18 2.13 -9.98
C VAL A 210 -4.66 1.21 -11.09
N VAL A 211 -4.39 -0.08 -10.97
CA VAL A 211 -4.72 -1.09 -12.00
C VAL A 211 -6.12 -1.63 -11.82
N LYS A 212 -6.57 -1.68 -10.56
CA LYS A 212 -7.85 -2.26 -10.18
C LYS A 212 -8.41 -1.53 -8.97
N TYR A 213 -9.72 -1.27 -9.00
CA TYR A 213 -10.44 -0.76 -7.84
C TYR A 213 -11.90 -1.23 -7.92
N ARG A 214 -12.24 -2.32 -7.21
CA ARG A 214 -13.60 -2.89 -7.25
C ARG A 214 -14.62 -1.95 -6.60
N GLY A 215 -15.66 -1.64 -7.33
CA GLY A 215 -16.79 -0.84 -6.83
C GLY A 215 -16.53 0.67 -6.78
N SER A 216 -15.45 1.17 -7.39
CA SER A 216 -15.15 2.59 -7.50
C SER A 216 -14.56 2.96 -8.86
N ILE A 217 -14.82 4.17 -9.29
CA ILE A 217 -14.04 4.82 -10.32
C ILE A 217 -12.69 5.26 -9.73
N HIS A 218 -11.67 5.30 -10.55
CA HIS A 218 -10.31 5.75 -10.19
C HIS A 218 -9.61 6.30 -11.41
N GLY A 219 -8.51 7.01 -11.22
CA GLY A 219 -7.61 7.42 -12.30
C GLY A 219 -6.92 6.20 -12.91
N THR A 220 -6.93 6.11 -14.24
CA THR A 220 -6.39 4.96 -14.99
C THR A 220 -5.01 5.21 -15.58
N ASN A 221 -4.50 6.44 -15.49
CA ASN A 221 -3.20 6.83 -16.01
C ASN A 221 -2.04 6.35 -15.12
N GLU A 222 -0.83 6.47 -15.64
CA GLU A 222 0.38 6.44 -14.83
C GLU A 222 0.66 7.86 -14.31
N TYR A 223 0.73 8.01 -13.00
CA TYR A 223 0.98 9.27 -12.33
C TYR A 223 2.41 9.34 -11.84
N PRO A 224 3.18 10.37 -12.17
CA PRO A 224 4.48 10.56 -11.53
C PRO A 224 4.29 10.83 -10.04
N PHE A 225 5.25 10.36 -9.23
CA PHE A 225 5.30 10.70 -7.83
C PHE A 225 6.73 10.95 -7.37
N LEU A 226 6.87 11.74 -6.34
CA LEU A 226 8.13 12.09 -5.69
C LEU A 226 8.16 11.49 -4.28
N ILE A 227 9.36 11.28 -3.80
CA ILE A 227 9.66 10.99 -2.39
C ILE A 227 10.58 12.11 -1.94
N ASP A 228 10.12 12.90 -0.99
CA ASP A 228 10.84 14.04 -0.43
C ASP A 228 10.79 14.05 1.11
N ALA A 229 11.16 15.15 1.73
CA ALA A 229 11.18 15.28 3.19
C ALA A 229 9.78 15.18 3.84
N ASP A 230 8.72 15.41 3.06
CA ASP A 230 7.34 15.37 3.53
C ASP A 230 6.65 14.02 3.23
N GLY A 231 7.36 13.08 2.61
CA GLY A 231 6.89 11.75 2.24
C GLY A 231 6.63 11.59 0.74
N ILE A 232 5.53 10.92 0.39
CA ILE A 232 5.14 10.63 -1.00
C ILE A 232 4.17 11.70 -1.50
N SER A 233 4.51 12.31 -2.63
CA SER A 233 3.66 13.25 -3.35
C SER A 233 3.33 12.71 -4.74
N VAL A 234 2.08 12.31 -4.96
CA VAL A 234 1.57 11.89 -6.28
C VAL A 234 1.08 13.11 -7.04
N LEU A 235 1.50 13.25 -8.29
CA LEU A 235 1.09 14.35 -9.15
C LEU A 235 -0.11 13.91 -10.03
N PRO A 236 -1.36 14.30 -9.71
CA PRO A 236 -2.55 13.85 -10.42
C PRO A 236 -2.75 14.57 -11.77
N VAL A 237 -1.66 14.91 -12.44
CA VAL A 237 -1.69 15.61 -13.73
C VAL A 237 -2.10 14.63 -14.82
N THR A 238 -3.29 14.83 -15.38
CA THR A 238 -3.74 14.10 -16.54
C THR A 238 -3.65 15.01 -17.77
N SER A 239 -3.16 14.48 -18.88
CA SER A 239 -3.18 15.18 -20.19
C SER A 239 -4.57 15.61 -20.64
N LEU A 240 -5.63 15.02 -20.07
CA LEU A 240 -7.03 15.35 -20.36
C LEU A 240 -7.51 16.66 -19.71
N GLY A 241 -6.79 17.20 -18.73
CA GLY A 241 -7.10 18.49 -18.08
C GLY A 241 -6.48 19.70 -18.78
N LEU A 242 -5.56 19.49 -19.71
CA LEU A 242 -4.89 20.56 -20.47
C LEU A 242 -5.77 21.01 -21.66
N LYS A 243 -6.99 21.43 -21.40
CA LYS A 243 -7.72 22.32 -22.33
C LYS A 243 -7.11 23.72 -22.19
N HIS A 244 -5.89 23.87 -22.65
CA HIS A 244 -5.30 25.19 -22.86
C HIS A 244 -5.99 25.77 -24.10
N ILE A 245 -7.00 26.60 -23.89
CA ILE A 245 -7.49 27.50 -24.93
C ILE A 245 -6.42 28.57 -25.01
N ALA A 246 -5.59 28.51 -26.06
CA ALA A 246 -4.63 29.57 -26.34
C ALA A 246 -5.40 30.88 -26.44
N SER A 247 -4.99 31.88 -25.66
CA SER A 247 -5.56 33.22 -25.79
C SER A 247 -5.28 33.74 -27.20
N ASN A 248 -6.34 34.21 -27.87
CA ASN A 248 -6.21 34.91 -29.16
C ASN A 248 -5.81 36.38 -29.00
N GLU A 249 -5.56 36.84 -27.78
CA GLU A 249 -5.06 38.19 -27.53
C GLU A 249 -3.63 38.32 -28.05
N ARG A 250 -3.49 39.14 -29.07
CA ARG A 250 -2.19 39.54 -29.61
C ARG A 250 -1.68 40.70 -28.76
N ILE A 251 -0.62 40.45 -28.00
CA ILE A 251 0.12 41.51 -27.32
C ILE A 251 1.06 42.13 -28.36
N SER A 252 0.94 43.45 -28.58
CA SER A 252 1.91 44.18 -29.40
C SER A 252 3.29 44.08 -28.79
N SER A 253 4.28 43.66 -29.58
CA SER A 253 5.67 43.56 -29.13
C SER A 253 6.34 44.95 -28.91
N GLY A 254 5.66 46.03 -29.25
CA GLY A 254 6.20 47.38 -29.06
C GLY A 254 7.33 47.75 -30.01
N VAL A 255 7.48 47.04 -31.16
CA VAL A 255 8.45 47.39 -32.23
C VAL A 255 7.65 47.95 -33.42
#